data_b1cbf935f907984472c5b8b0a06c0561
#
_entry.id   b1cbf935f907984472c5b8b0a06c0561
#
_cell.length_a   1.000
_cell.length_b   1.000
_cell.length_c   1.000
_cell.angle_alpha   90.00
_cell.angle_beta   90.00
_cell.angle_gamma   90.00
#
_symmetry.space_group_name_H-M   'P 1'
#
loop_
_entity.id
_entity.type
_entity.pdbx_description
1 polymer ?
#
loop_
_entity_poly.entity_id
_entity_poly.type
_entity_poly.pdbx_seq_one_letter_code
_entity_poly.pdbx_strand_id
1 'polypeptide(L)'
;AANNVVGTLQPIEELAHLTKLHGVLFHSDAVQAAGKIPLDVNRLNVDLLSLSAHKLHGPKGVGALYIRKGVKLSPIVFGGGQERGLRSATENVAGIVGFGAAAEVAREELAGEASRLNQPRERIAESISRTLPHSYVFGHPSQRLPGHLSFGFRGQERAVGKLLHALEI
;
A
#
# COMPACT_ATOMS: atom_id res chain seq x y z
N ALA A 1 -0.73 5.75 2.39
CA ALA A 1 0.66 5.64 2.85
C ALA A 1 1.63 5.52 1.67
N ALA A 2 1.28 4.80 0.64
CA ALA A 2 2.13 4.65 -0.54
C ALA A 2 1.28 4.65 -1.81
N ASN A 3 1.79 5.26 -2.87
CA ASN A 3 1.10 5.30 -4.15
C ASN A 3 1.31 3.98 -4.93
N ASN A 4 0.24 3.45 -5.50
CA ASN A 4 0.28 2.17 -6.22
C ASN A 4 0.84 2.27 -7.65
N VAL A 5 0.95 3.46 -8.23
CA VAL A 5 1.45 3.67 -9.60
C VAL A 5 2.93 4.02 -9.60
N VAL A 6 3.33 5.02 -8.80
CA VAL A 6 4.70 5.54 -8.78
C VAL A 6 5.53 5.05 -7.59
N GLY A 7 4.90 4.39 -6.64
CA GLY A 7 5.54 3.81 -5.46
C GLY A 7 5.97 4.81 -4.39
N THR A 8 5.75 6.11 -4.56
CA THR A 8 6.17 7.13 -3.60
C THR A 8 5.51 6.93 -2.25
N LEU A 9 6.31 6.98 -1.19
CA LEU A 9 5.86 6.97 0.20
C LEU A 9 5.42 8.38 0.61
N GLN A 10 4.29 8.46 1.30
CA GLN A 10 3.79 9.71 1.85
C GLN A 10 4.32 9.92 3.27
N PRO A 11 4.54 11.16 3.72
CA PRO A 11 5.04 11.48 5.06
C PRO A 11 3.93 11.35 6.11
N ILE A 12 3.46 10.10 6.34
CA ILE A 12 2.29 9.81 7.17
C ILE A 12 2.48 10.27 8.62
N GLU A 13 3.68 10.08 9.17
CA GLU A 13 4.00 10.46 10.55
C GLU A 13 3.88 12.00 10.74
N GLU A 14 4.40 12.76 9.79
CA GLU A 14 4.32 14.24 9.81
C GLU A 14 2.88 14.73 9.63
N LEU A 15 2.15 14.13 8.68
CA LEU A 15 0.75 14.47 8.44
C LEU A 15 -0.13 14.12 9.64
N ALA A 16 0.08 12.96 10.27
CA ALA A 16 -0.65 12.57 11.48
C ALA A 16 -0.34 13.50 12.66
N HIS A 17 0.91 13.94 12.80
CA HIS A 17 1.28 14.93 13.82
C HIS A 17 0.53 16.25 13.58
N LEU A 18 0.54 16.75 12.36
CA LEU A 18 -0.14 17.99 11.98
C LEU A 18 -1.65 17.93 12.25
N THR A 19 -2.32 16.85 11.85
CA THR A 19 -3.77 16.71 12.09
C THR A 19 -4.11 16.66 13.57
N LYS A 20 -3.25 16.05 14.40
CA LYS A 20 -3.44 16.05 15.87
C LYS A 20 -3.33 17.43 16.51
N LEU A 21 -2.43 18.28 16.02
CA LEU A 21 -2.34 19.67 16.49
C LEU A 21 -3.65 20.45 16.25
N HIS A 22 -4.42 20.03 15.24
CA HIS A 22 -5.70 20.64 14.89
C HIS A 22 -6.92 19.86 15.41
N GLY A 23 -6.73 18.81 16.20
CA GLY A 23 -7.83 17.98 16.73
C GLY A 23 -8.59 17.21 15.66
N VAL A 24 -7.97 16.93 14.51
CA VAL A 24 -8.56 16.24 13.36
C VAL A 24 -8.13 14.77 13.36
N LEU A 25 -9.07 13.84 13.14
CA LEU A 25 -8.78 12.43 12.97
C LEU A 25 -8.05 12.19 11.64
N PHE A 26 -7.05 11.31 11.67
CA PHE A 26 -6.25 10.98 10.51
C PHE A 26 -6.39 9.51 10.12
N HIS A 27 -6.88 9.28 8.91
CA HIS A 27 -6.93 7.97 8.27
C HIS A 27 -5.89 7.87 7.17
N SER A 28 -5.20 6.75 7.10
CA SER A 28 -4.34 6.43 5.97
C SER A 28 -4.68 5.07 5.36
N ASP A 29 -4.80 5.03 4.04
CA ASP A 29 -4.76 3.77 3.28
C ASP A 29 -3.31 3.26 3.24
N ALA A 30 -3.06 2.11 3.87
CA ALA A 30 -1.76 1.43 3.88
C ALA A 30 -1.75 0.13 3.05
N VAL A 31 -2.75 -0.07 2.21
CA VAL A 31 -2.93 -1.28 1.38
C VAL A 31 -1.67 -1.59 0.56
N GLN A 32 -0.99 -0.59 0.02
CA GLN A 32 0.23 -0.78 -0.76
C GLN A 32 1.51 -0.86 0.10
N ALA A 33 1.46 -0.36 1.34
CA ALA A 33 2.63 -0.26 2.21
C ALA A 33 2.81 -1.49 3.11
N ALA A 34 1.71 -2.10 3.55
CA ALA A 34 1.73 -3.28 4.41
C ALA A 34 2.54 -4.42 3.78
N GLY A 35 3.39 -5.06 4.58
CA GLY A 35 4.27 -6.15 4.16
C GLY A 35 5.43 -5.73 3.24
N LYS A 36 5.58 -4.44 2.93
CA LYS A 36 6.67 -3.92 2.09
C LYS A 36 7.57 -2.94 2.83
N ILE A 37 7.00 -2.21 3.78
CA ILE A 37 7.72 -1.32 4.70
C ILE A 37 7.22 -1.52 6.13
N PRO A 38 8.03 -1.21 7.15
CA PRO A 38 7.57 -1.26 8.54
C PRO A 38 6.37 -0.31 8.76
N LEU A 39 5.31 -0.86 9.36
CA LEU A 39 4.13 -0.11 9.75
C LEU A 39 3.88 -0.31 11.25
N ASP A 40 4.08 0.74 12.03
CA ASP A 40 3.74 0.79 13.46
C ASP A 40 2.72 1.92 13.65
N VAL A 41 1.49 1.56 13.96
CA VAL A 41 0.38 2.52 14.14
C VAL A 41 0.61 3.50 15.30
N ASN A 42 1.44 3.12 16.29
CA ASN A 42 1.79 4.01 17.40
C ASN A 42 2.82 5.04 16.95
N ARG A 43 3.85 4.61 16.24
CA ARG A 43 4.86 5.49 15.67
C ARG A 43 4.23 6.42 14.62
N LEU A 44 3.46 5.87 13.68
CA LEU A 44 2.77 6.64 12.65
C LEU A 44 1.71 7.58 13.22
N ASN A 45 1.27 7.33 14.45
CA ASN A 45 0.27 8.12 15.17
C ASN A 45 -1.07 8.30 14.42
N VAL A 46 -1.41 7.38 13.54
CA VAL A 46 -2.68 7.37 12.79
C VAL A 46 -3.85 6.98 13.69
N ASP A 47 -5.02 7.49 13.42
CA ASP A 47 -6.25 7.12 14.11
C ASP A 47 -6.95 5.94 13.43
N LEU A 48 -6.81 5.84 12.13
CA LEU A 48 -7.39 4.78 11.29
C LEU A 48 -6.38 4.34 10.23
N LEU A 49 -6.35 3.03 9.93
CA LEU A 49 -5.48 2.49 8.88
C LEU A 49 -6.19 1.37 8.12
N SER A 50 -6.28 1.49 6.80
CA SER A 50 -6.88 0.45 5.94
C SER A 50 -5.84 -0.51 5.40
N LEU A 51 -6.16 -1.81 5.40
CA LEU A 51 -5.35 -2.91 4.91
C LEU A 51 -6.16 -3.83 4.00
N SER A 52 -5.49 -4.56 3.11
CA SER A 52 -6.13 -5.57 2.24
C SER A 52 -5.27 -6.81 2.12
N ALA A 53 -5.88 -7.97 2.35
CA ALA A 53 -5.17 -9.25 2.40
C ALA A 53 -4.49 -9.61 1.07
N HIS A 54 -5.15 -9.38 -0.06
CA HIS A 54 -4.62 -9.75 -1.38
C HIS A 54 -3.35 -8.99 -1.79
N LYS A 55 -2.98 -7.93 -1.08
CA LYS A 55 -1.71 -7.22 -1.28
C LYS A 55 -0.55 -7.80 -0.46
N LEU A 56 -0.88 -8.74 0.45
CA LEU A 56 0.04 -9.54 1.25
C LEU A 56 0.03 -11.01 0.84
N HIS A 57 -0.37 -11.33 -0.38
CA HIS A 57 -0.56 -12.70 -0.88
C HIS A 57 -1.64 -13.51 -0.14
N GLY A 58 -2.48 -12.83 0.65
CA GLY A 58 -3.63 -13.41 1.31
C GLY A 58 -4.88 -13.48 0.41
N PRO A 59 -6.02 -13.95 0.93
CA PRO A 59 -7.25 -14.10 0.17
C PRO A 59 -7.80 -12.79 -0.37
N LYS A 60 -8.43 -12.84 -1.55
CA LYS A 60 -9.25 -11.75 -2.08
C LYS A 60 -10.55 -11.62 -1.27
N GLY A 61 -11.14 -10.43 -1.25
CA GLY A 61 -12.44 -10.17 -0.62
C GLY A 61 -12.38 -10.00 0.90
N VAL A 62 -11.19 -9.87 1.48
CA VAL A 62 -11.01 -9.58 2.90
C VAL A 62 -9.98 -8.47 3.12
N GLY A 63 -10.25 -7.61 4.09
CA GLY A 63 -9.39 -6.52 4.52
C GLY A 63 -9.57 -6.23 6.00
N ALA A 64 -8.84 -5.27 6.53
CA ALA A 64 -8.97 -4.82 7.91
C ALA A 64 -8.91 -3.29 7.99
N LEU A 65 -9.61 -2.76 8.97
CA LEU A 65 -9.51 -1.37 9.40
C LEU A 65 -8.98 -1.35 10.84
N TYR A 66 -7.79 -0.82 11.02
CA TYR A 66 -7.33 -0.45 12.35
C TYR A 66 -8.08 0.80 12.81
N ILE A 67 -8.57 0.76 14.05
CA ILE A 67 -9.24 1.88 14.70
C ILE A 67 -8.55 2.10 16.05
N ARG A 68 -7.97 3.29 16.24
CA ARG A 68 -7.34 3.65 17.50
C ARG A 68 -8.37 3.66 18.64
N LYS A 69 -7.96 3.16 19.80
CA LYS A 69 -8.82 3.18 21.00
C LYS A 69 -9.31 4.61 21.29
N GLY A 70 -10.62 4.76 21.45
CA GLY A 70 -11.28 6.05 21.70
C GLY A 70 -11.82 6.75 20.45
N VAL A 71 -11.42 6.34 19.26
CA VAL A 71 -12.02 6.83 18.01
C VAL A 71 -13.41 6.23 17.85
N LYS A 72 -14.40 7.07 17.61
CA LYS A 72 -15.79 6.66 17.39
C LYS A 72 -16.09 6.73 15.88
N LEU A 73 -16.65 5.63 15.37
CA LEU A 73 -17.14 5.53 14.00
C LEU A 73 -18.63 5.18 14.00
N SER A 74 -19.34 5.71 13.02
CA SER A 74 -20.70 5.28 12.73
C SER A 74 -20.66 4.13 11.71
N PRO A 75 -21.47 3.06 11.90
CA PRO A 75 -21.57 1.99 10.92
C PRO A 75 -22.18 2.50 9.61
N ILE A 76 -21.72 1.93 8.49
CA ILE A 76 -22.28 2.17 7.15
C ILE A 76 -23.17 0.99 6.74
N VAL A 77 -22.85 -0.22 7.23
CA VAL A 77 -23.60 -1.45 6.97
C VAL A 77 -24.31 -1.85 8.26
N PHE A 78 -25.63 -1.79 8.26
CA PHE A 78 -26.48 -2.08 9.41
C PHE A 78 -27.00 -3.52 9.36
N GLY A 79 -27.30 -4.12 10.52
CA GLY A 79 -27.84 -5.48 10.65
C GLY A 79 -27.55 -6.12 12.00
N GLY A 80 -26.99 -7.32 12.02
CA GLY A 80 -26.82 -8.16 13.20
C GLY A 80 -25.74 -7.73 14.22
N GLY A 81 -25.09 -6.58 14.04
CA GLY A 81 -24.16 -6.04 15.03
C GLY A 81 -22.78 -6.66 15.03
N GLN A 82 -22.39 -7.41 14.00
CA GLN A 82 -21.07 -7.98 13.86
C GLN A 82 -19.97 -6.89 13.85
N GLU A 83 -18.72 -7.29 13.99
CA GLU A 83 -17.57 -6.39 14.06
C GLU A 83 -17.79 -5.24 15.08
N ARG A 84 -18.27 -5.58 16.29
CA ARG A 84 -18.56 -4.63 17.37
C ARG A 84 -19.64 -3.59 16.98
N GLY A 85 -20.55 -3.94 16.08
CA GLY A 85 -21.60 -3.05 15.57
C GLY A 85 -21.14 -2.11 14.45
N LEU A 86 -19.90 -2.20 14.01
CA LEU A 86 -19.36 -1.31 12.99
C LEU A 86 -19.57 -1.79 11.55
N ARG A 87 -19.70 -3.09 11.36
CA ARG A 87 -19.92 -3.67 10.03
C ARG A 87 -20.72 -4.97 10.18
N SER A 88 -21.99 -4.90 9.93
CA SER A 88 -22.89 -6.05 10.00
C SER A 88 -22.72 -6.96 8.77
N ALA A 89 -22.95 -8.18 8.92
CA ALA A 89 -23.04 -9.38 8.10
C ALA A 89 -22.13 -10.47 8.69
N THR A 90 -22.46 -11.73 8.43
CA THR A 90 -21.67 -12.88 8.86
C THR A 90 -20.21 -12.72 8.44
N GLU A 91 -19.31 -12.98 9.37
CA GLU A 91 -17.88 -12.83 9.16
C GLU A 91 -17.36 -13.87 8.17
N ASN A 92 -16.48 -13.44 7.26
CA ASN A 92 -15.74 -14.33 6.37
C ASN A 92 -14.57 -14.96 7.14
N VAL A 93 -14.87 -15.92 8.03
CA VAL A 93 -13.88 -16.53 8.92
C VAL A 93 -12.68 -17.10 8.17
N ALA A 94 -12.91 -17.83 7.08
CA ALA A 94 -11.84 -18.40 6.27
C ALA A 94 -10.92 -17.32 5.68
N GLY A 95 -11.50 -16.24 5.15
CA GLY A 95 -10.74 -15.10 4.64
C GLY A 95 -9.96 -14.36 5.75
N ILE A 96 -10.57 -14.20 6.92
CA ILE A 96 -9.93 -13.52 8.07
C ILE A 96 -8.73 -14.34 8.57
N VAL A 97 -8.87 -15.66 8.73
CA VAL A 97 -7.77 -16.55 9.13
C VAL A 97 -6.65 -16.53 8.09
N GLY A 98 -6.98 -16.63 6.79
CA GLY A 98 -6.01 -16.53 5.71
C GLY A 98 -5.29 -15.16 5.67
N PHE A 99 -6.00 -14.07 6.01
CA PHE A 99 -5.36 -12.75 6.13
C PHE A 99 -4.38 -12.71 7.32
N GLY A 100 -4.77 -13.27 8.47
CA GLY A 100 -3.89 -13.39 9.64
C GLY A 100 -2.58 -14.11 9.31
N ALA A 101 -2.68 -15.29 8.68
CA ALA A 101 -1.52 -16.07 8.23
C ALA A 101 -0.63 -15.28 7.24
N ALA A 102 -1.24 -14.63 6.25
CA ALA A 102 -0.50 -13.80 5.29
C ALA A 102 0.22 -12.62 5.94
N ALA A 103 -0.40 -11.98 6.94
CA ALA A 103 0.20 -10.88 7.69
C ALA A 103 1.37 -11.34 8.55
N GLU A 104 1.30 -12.55 9.12
CA GLU A 104 2.39 -13.14 9.90
C GLU A 104 3.61 -13.41 9.04
N VAL A 105 3.44 -14.10 7.91
CA VAL A 105 4.51 -14.34 6.93
C VAL A 105 5.12 -13.02 6.44
N ALA A 106 4.28 -12.06 6.06
CA ALA A 106 4.76 -10.76 5.59
C ALA A 106 5.58 -10.01 6.67
N ARG A 107 5.25 -10.16 7.95
CA ARG A 107 6.01 -9.60 9.07
C ARG A 107 7.38 -10.27 9.23
N GLU A 108 7.44 -11.58 9.09
CA GLU A 108 8.67 -12.35 9.22
C GLU A 108 9.66 -12.07 8.08
N GLU A 109 9.14 -11.96 6.86
CA GLU A 109 9.94 -11.77 5.65
C GLU A 109 10.32 -10.30 5.39
N LEU A 110 9.69 -9.34 6.08
CA LEU A 110 9.77 -7.90 5.79
C LEU A 110 11.20 -7.38 5.59
N ALA A 111 12.12 -7.75 6.48
CA ALA A 111 13.50 -7.24 6.45
C ALA A 111 14.30 -7.74 5.24
N GLY A 112 14.11 -8.99 4.84
CA GLY A 112 14.76 -9.61 3.69
C GLY A 112 14.15 -9.19 2.36
N GLU A 113 12.84 -9.06 2.32
CA GLU A 113 12.07 -8.77 1.12
C GLU A 113 12.43 -7.40 0.51
N ALA A 114 12.60 -6.37 1.33
CA ALA A 114 13.00 -5.05 0.87
C ALA A 114 14.33 -5.09 0.10
N SER A 115 15.33 -5.78 0.63
CA SER A 115 16.64 -5.94 -0.03
C SER A 115 16.54 -6.78 -1.30
N ARG A 116 15.78 -7.89 -1.25
CA ARG A 116 15.55 -8.79 -2.38
C ARG A 116 14.90 -8.07 -3.58
N LEU A 117 13.99 -7.15 -3.32
CA LEU A 117 13.26 -6.43 -4.37
C LEU A 117 13.99 -5.19 -4.88
N ASN A 118 14.81 -4.53 -4.06
CA ASN A 118 15.51 -3.33 -4.47
C ASN A 118 16.60 -3.62 -5.52
N GLN A 119 17.37 -4.70 -5.37
CA GLN A 119 18.42 -5.04 -6.33
C GLN A 119 17.94 -5.19 -7.78
N PRO A 120 16.93 -6.05 -8.11
CA PRO A 120 16.45 -6.15 -9.48
C PRO A 120 15.83 -4.85 -9.98
N ARG A 121 15.13 -4.10 -9.11
CA ARG A 121 14.58 -2.79 -9.46
C ARG A 121 15.68 -1.83 -9.95
N GLU A 122 16.76 -1.71 -9.21
CA GLU A 122 17.89 -0.83 -9.56
C GLU A 122 18.54 -1.25 -10.86
N ARG A 123 18.82 -2.53 -11.04
CA ARG A 123 19.36 -3.06 -12.30
C ARG A 123 18.47 -2.77 -13.51
N ILE A 124 17.14 -2.91 -13.37
CA ILE A 124 16.19 -2.57 -14.43
C ILE A 124 16.21 -1.07 -14.71
N ALA A 125 16.17 -0.23 -13.66
CA ALA A 125 16.18 1.22 -13.80
C ALA A 125 17.46 1.71 -14.51
N GLU A 126 18.62 1.23 -14.12
CA GLU A 126 19.90 1.55 -14.75
C GLU A 126 19.96 1.08 -16.21
N SER A 127 19.52 -0.16 -16.48
CA SER A 127 19.51 -0.70 -17.83
C SER A 127 18.63 0.14 -18.77
N ILE A 128 17.43 0.48 -18.34
CA ILE A 128 16.51 1.30 -19.14
C ILE A 128 17.08 2.71 -19.35
N SER A 129 17.57 3.37 -18.32
CA SER A 129 18.16 4.70 -18.42
C SER A 129 19.35 4.75 -19.36
N ARG A 130 20.17 3.70 -19.39
CA ARG A 130 21.31 3.58 -20.28
C ARG A 130 20.92 3.32 -21.73
N THR A 131 19.91 2.48 -21.95
CA THR A 131 19.52 2.03 -23.30
C THR A 131 18.53 2.99 -23.95
N LEU A 132 17.71 3.68 -23.16
CA LEU A 132 16.64 4.56 -23.62
C LEU A 132 16.82 5.99 -23.09
N PRO A 133 17.60 6.84 -23.77
CA PRO A 133 18.01 8.15 -23.22
C PRO A 133 16.85 9.13 -22.97
N HIS A 134 15.67 8.88 -23.52
CA HIS A 134 14.47 9.67 -23.28
C HIS A 134 13.57 9.10 -22.18
N SER A 135 14.02 8.03 -21.49
CA SER A 135 13.30 7.46 -20.35
C SER A 135 13.49 8.31 -19.09
N TYR A 136 12.51 8.26 -18.23
CA TYR A 136 12.58 8.83 -16.89
C TYR A 136 11.77 8.00 -15.89
N VAL A 137 12.22 7.98 -14.63
CA VAL A 137 11.54 7.25 -13.56
C VAL A 137 10.58 8.17 -12.85
N PHE A 138 9.34 7.74 -12.69
CA PHE A 138 8.35 8.45 -11.88
C PHE A 138 8.51 8.20 -10.39
N GLY A 139 8.03 9.15 -9.61
CA GLY A 139 8.00 9.08 -8.15
C GLY A 139 9.29 9.52 -7.48
N HIS A 140 9.29 9.52 -6.16
CA HIS A 140 10.44 9.97 -5.38
C HIS A 140 11.63 9.02 -5.56
N PRO A 141 12.87 9.52 -5.70
CA PRO A 141 14.03 8.66 -5.99
C PRO A 141 14.35 7.66 -4.88
N SER A 142 14.20 8.03 -3.60
CA SER A 142 14.53 7.21 -2.44
C SER A 142 13.32 6.87 -1.56
N GLN A 143 12.37 7.82 -1.34
CA GLN A 143 11.15 7.60 -0.53
C GLN A 143 10.12 6.85 -1.37
N ARG A 144 10.36 5.56 -1.59
CA ARG A 144 9.50 4.69 -2.41
C ARG A 144 9.44 3.26 -1.89
N LEU A 145 8.39 2.56 -2.27
CA LEU A 145 8.23 1.13 -1.98
C LEU A 145 9.37 0.31 -2.59
N PRO A 146 9.89 -0.71 -1.88
CA PRO A 146 10.81 -1.69 -2.45
C PRO A 146 10.23 -2.34 -3.71
N GLY A 147 11.09 -2.56 -4.71
CA GLY A 147 10.70 -3.23 -5.96
C GLY A 147 9.76 -2.45 -6.86
N HIS A 148 9.29 -1.28 -6.45
CA HIS A 148 8.35 -0.49 -7.24
C HIS A 148 9.07 0.38 -8.26
N LEU A 149 8.71 0.26 -9.53
CA LEU A 149 9.32 0.98 -10.63
C LEU A 149 8.25 1.40 -11.64
N SER A 150 8.26 2.69 -12.01
CA SER A 150 7.36 3.28 -12.99
C SER A 150 8.18 4.17 -13.92
N PHE A 151 7.98 4.00 -15.22
CA PHE A 151 8.73 4.74 -16.24
C PHE A 151 7.82 5.57 -17.14
N GLY A 152 8.39 6.65 -17.66
CA GLY A 152 7.84 7.38 -18.80
C GLY A 152 8.91 7.55 -19.88
N PHE A 153 8.43 7.85 -21.10
CA PHE A 153 9.27 8.07 -22.28
C PHE A 153 8.83 9.38 -22.93
N ARG A 154 9.70 10.38 -22.93
CA ARG A 154 9.40 11.70 -23.51
C ARG A 154 9.18 11.61 -25.01
N GLY A 155 8.10 12.21 -25.51
CA GLY A 155 7.76 12.25 -26.91
C GLY A 155 7.28 10.92 -27.51
N GLN A 156 7.02 9.91 -26.68
CA GLN A 156 6.60 8.57 -27.10
C GLN A 156 5.22 8.15 -26.58
N GLU A 157 4.42 9.09 -26.09
CA GLU A 157 3.15 8.81 -25.41
C GLU A 157 2.18 8.00 -26.28
N ARG A 158 2.12 8.32 -27.58
CA ARG A 158 1.27 7.59 -28.54
C ARG A 158 1.82 6.21 -28.91
N ALA A 159 3.15 6.06 -28.95
CA ALA A 159 3.80 4.79 -29.28
C ALA A 159 3.64 3.77 -28.16
N VAL A 160 3.77 4.20 -26.91
CA VAL A 160 3.56 3.34 -25.73
C VAL A 160 2.11 2.85 -25.68
N GLY A 161 1.12 3.71 -25.90
CA GLY A 161 -0.29 3.31 -25.94
C GLY A 161 -0.58 2.28 -27.03
N LYS A 162 -0.01 2.44 -28.24
CA LYS A 162 -0.15 1.46 -29.32
C LYS A 162 0.53 0.13 -29.01
N LEU A 163 1.70 0.16 -28.36
CA LEU A 163 2.42 -1.04 -27.98
C LEU A 163 1.65 -1.83 -26.92
N LEU A 164 1.14 -1.18 -25.88
CA LEU A 164 0.32 -1.81 -24.86
C LEU A 164 -0.94 -2.45 -25.45
N HIS A 165 -1.62 -1.75 -26.37
CA HIS A 165 -2.79 -2.30 -27.08
C HIS A 165 -2.43 -3.49 -27.97
N ALA A 166 -1.27 -3.47 -28.64
CA ALA A 166 -0.79 -4.57 -29.46
C ALA A 166 -0.37 -5.81 -28.65
N LEU A 167 0.00 -5.61 -27.38
CA LEU A 167 0.36 -6.69 -26.44
C LEU A 167 -0.84 -7.21 -25.63
N GLU A 168 -2.03 -6.67 -25.88
CA GLU A 168 -3.28 -7.04 -25.15
C GLU A 168 -3.17 -6.87 -23.63
N ILE A 169 -2.41 -5.87 -23.17
CA ILE A 169 -2.19 -5.54 -21.74
C ILE A 169 -3.03 -4.33 -21.35
#